data_7039d40b60aa4ecdf47f728ce5718055
#
_entry.id   7039d40b60aa4ecdf47f728ce5718055
#
_cell.length_a   1.000
_cell.length_b   1.000
_cell.length_c   1.000
_cell.angle_alpha   90.00
_cell.angle_beta   90.00
_cell.angle_gamma   90.00
#
_symmetry.space_group_name_H-M   'P 1'
#
loop_
_entity.id
_entity.type
_entity.pdbx_description
1 polymer ?
#
loop_
_entity_poly.entity_id
_entity_poly.type
_entity_poly.pdbx_seq_one_letter_code
_entity_poly.pdbx_strand_id
1 'polypeptide(L)'
;MANLLDYLDWRGDLPLSGDPFNEVDNLILAELSFVDFGGIVPGPGAGAAVPLGEAAAAYFAKTEGRPIDMGVLVPNQIPEMLRRMAAAPRFRDMQLSGFVDHLDTEKAEQFAALTIVCGDGALYLSFRGTDDTLAGWKEDFYLSCMREVPAQKKAVEYTETMARQYPRVKLRLGGHSKGGNLAVWAGVFCPLAVQRRIRSVWSNDGPGFHDEILSLPQHVRLEERIHTIVPRSSVVGMLLEHEEDYTVVDSSQQGLMQHDGFSWAVKGPGFVRLHSVTRQAQLCDQELRSWVQGLSETQREQFIDSAFQVLEASGAKTLTDLKADSFKAVGAIVRALKDLDKETRDALLKFMSILFRSNLRMTLEGLQEETEKTLRGRKAAKPPVKKA
;
A
#
# COMPACT_ATOMS: atom_id res chain seq x y z
N MET A 1 19.17 6.40 -5.82
CA MET A 1 19.03 4.93 -5.82
C MET A 1 18.10 4.57 -6.97
N ALA A 2 18.32 3.42 -7.62
CA ALA A 2 17.40 2.96 -8.65
C ALA A 2 16.08 2.52 -8.00
N ASN A 3 14.96 2.70 -8.73
CA ASN A 3 13.61 2.45 -8.24
C ASN A 3 12.76 1.65 -9.26
N LEU A 4 11.44 1.62 -9.10
CA LEU A 4 10.54 0.90 -9.99
C LEU A 4 10.62 1.37 -11.45
N LEU A 5 10.78 2.67 -11.69
CA LEU A 5 10.88 3.21 -13.05
C LEU A 5 12.19 2.78 -13.72
N ASP A 6 13.30 2.79 -12.98
CA ASP A 6 14.58 2.29 -13.48
C ASP A 6 14.50 0.79 -13.78
N TYR A 7 13.80 0.00 -12.94
CA TYR A 7 13.59 -1.43 -13.21
C TYR A 7 12.86 -1.66 -14.53
N LEU A 8 11.83 -0.89 -14.81
CA LEU A 8 11.10 -0.98 -16.07
C LEU A 8 12.00 -0.67 -17.28
N ASP A 9 12.96 0.26 -17.15
CA ASP A 9 13.89 0.62 -18.21
C ASP A 9 14.92 -0.49 -18.49
N TRP A 10 15.47 -1.13 -17.46
CA TRP A 10 16.55 -2.10 -17.66
C TRP A 10 16.11 -3.56 -17.67
N ARG A 11 14.89 -3.88 -17.21
CA ARG A 11 14.40 -5.27 -17.15
C ARG A 11 13.05 -5.47 -17.82
N GLY A 12 12.41 -4.39 -18.23
CA GLY A 12 11.14 -4.45 -18.95
C GLY A 12 11.23 -5.16 -20.33
N ASP A 13 12.41 -5.36 -20.87
CA ASP A 13 12.69 -6.10 -22.11
C ASP A 13 12.65 -7.63 -21.91
N LEU A 14 12.78 -8.15 -20.67
CA LEU A 14 12.82 -9.57 -20.35
C LEU A 14 11.42 -10.13 -20.05
N PRO A 15 10.81 -10.94 -20.93
CA PRO A 15 9.51 -11.53 -20.66
C PRO A 15 9.58 -12.52 -19.48
N LEU A 16 8.43 -12.77 -18.81
CA LEU A 16 8.33 -13.68 -17.67
C LEU A 16 8.74 -15.13 -17.98
N SER A 17 8.80 -15.51 -19.24
CA SER A 17 9.31 -16.80 -19.69
C SER A 17 10.84 -16.91 -19.62
N GLY A 18 11.55 -15.79 -19.75
CA GLY A 18 13.00 -15.72 -19.68
C GLY A 18 13.52 -15.33 -18.31
N ASP A 19 12.75 -14.57 -17.56
CA ASP A 19 13.06 -14.11 -16.21
C ASP A 19 11.80 -14.21 -15.34
N PRO A 20 11.74 -15.13 -14.36
CA PRO A 20 10.53 -15.39 -13.59
C PRO A 20 10.01 -14.16 -12.85
N PHE A 21 8.71 -14.20 -12.53
CA PHE A 21 8.03 -13.20 -11.68
C PHE A 21 8.76 -13.01 -10.35
N ASN A 22 8.99 -11.78 -9.95
CA ASN A 22 9.74 -11.40 -8.76
C ASN A 22 9.03 -10.33 -7.91
N GLU A 23 9.66 -9.93 -6.80
CA GLU A 23 9.10 -8.99 -5.83
C GLU A 23 8.92 -7.57 -6.38
N VAL A 24 9.71 -7.15 -7.37
CA VAL A 24 9.57 -5.83 -8.01
C VAL A 24 8.38 -5.83 -8.97
N ASP A 25 8.21 -6.92 -9.75
CA ASP A 25 7.00 -7.09 -10.57
C ASP A 25 5.74 -7.04 -9.72
N ASN A 26 5.77 -7.70 -8.55
CA ASN A 26 4.67 -7.66 -7.60
C ASN A 26 4.28 -6.22 -7.23
N LEU A 27 5.24 -5.40 -6.80
CA LEU A 27 4.94 -4.03 -6.40
C LEU A 27 4.43 -3.19 -7.59
N ILE A 28 5.03 -3.34 -8.78
CA ILE A 28 4.55 -2.68 -10.00
C ILE A 28 3.09 -3.06 -10.30
N LEU A 29 2.73 -4.35 -10.19
CA LEU A 29 1.35 -4.79 -10.41
C LEU A 29 0.41 -4.38 -9.26
N ALA A 30 0.90 -4.22 -8.04
CA ALA A 30 0.15 -3.66 -6.93
C ALA A 30 -0.19 -2.17 -7.18
N GLU A 31 0.80 -1.38 -7.59
CA GLU A 31 0.64 0.05 -7.92
C GLU A 31 -0.26 0.28 -9.14
N LEU A 32 -0.34 -0.67 -10.07
CA LEU A 32 -1.22 -0.58 -11.24
C LEU A 32 -2.70 -0.47 -10.86
N SER A 33 -3.10 -0.99 -9.69
CA SER A 33 -4.49 -0.90 -9.20
C SER A 33 -4.96 0.52 -8.89
N PHE A 34 -4.05 1.49 -8.78
CA PHE A 34 -4.39 2.90 -8.60
C PHE A 34 -4.80 3.62 -9.89
N VAL A 35 -4.60 3.00 -11.06
CA VAL A 35 -5.04 3.56 -12.33
C VAL A 35 -6.55 3.36 -12.49
N ASP A 36 -7.28 4.45 -12.77
CA ASP A 36 -8.72 4.38 -13.09
C ASP A 36 -8.94 3.81 -14.50
N PHE A 37 -9.20 2.50 -14.56
CA PHE A 37 -9.58 1.81 -15.78
C PHE A 37 -11.11 1.75 -16.01
N GLY A 38 -11.88 2.57 -15.33
CA GLY A 38 -13.32 2.66 -15.47
C GLY A 38 -13.74 2.95 -16.93
N GLY A 39 -14.61 2.09 -17.49
CA GLY A 39 -15.02 2.15 -18.90
C GLY A 39 -13.97 1.66 -19.91
N ILE A 40 -12.78 1.20 -19.45
CA ILE A 40 -11.71 0.66 -20.31
C ILE A 40 -11.57 -0.84 -20.08
N VAL A 41 -11.44 -1.27 -18.82
CA VAL A 41 -11.31 -2.67 -18.44
C VAL A 41 -12.65 -3.16 -17.88
N PRO A 42 -13.19 -4.30 -18.39
CA PRO A 42 -14.47 -4.81 -17.93
C PRO A 42 -14.42 -5.28 -16.47
N GLY A 43 -15.57 -5.14 -15.79
CA GLY A 43 -15.75 -5.65 -14.42
C GLY A 43 -15.74 -7.18 -14.33
N PRO A 44 -15.81 -7.74 -13.11
CA PRO A 44 -15.87 -9.18 -12.89
C PRO A 44 -17.04 -9.84 -13.65
N GLY A 45 -16.74 -10.89 -14.42
CA GLY A 45 -17.74 -11.62 -15.22
C GLY A 45 -18.23 -10.90 -16.48
N ALA A 46 -17.73 -9.71 -16.77
CA ALA A 46 -18.18 -8.89 -17.91
C ALA A 46 -17.06 -8.74 -18.96
N GLY A 47 -17.35 -9.08 -20.20
CA GLY A 47 -16.48 -8.82 -21.35
C GLY A 47 -15.19 -9.63 -21.42
N ALA A 48 -14.43 -9.39 -22.49
CA ALA A 48 -13.10 -9.98 -22.68
C ALA A 48 -12.03 -9.15 -21.96
N ALA A 49 -10.96 -9.81 -21.54
CA ALA A 49 -9.79 -9.12 -21.00
C ALA A 49 -9.15 -8.20 -22.06
N VAL A 50 -8.55 -7.11 -21.62
CA VAL A 50 -7.94 -6.07 -22.46
C VAL A 50 -6.41 -6.11 -22.28
N PRO A 51 -5.61 -6.15 -23.37
CA PRO A 51 -4.16 -6.04 -23.25
C PRO A 51 -3.75 -4.74 -22.54
N LEU A 52 -2.76 -4.83 -21.62
CA LEU A 52 -2.30 -3.67 -20.85
C LEU A 52 -1.89 -2.49 -21.75
N GLY A 53 -1.20 -2.77 -22.86
CA GLY A 53 -0.82 -1.73 -23.82
C GLY A 53 -2.02 -0.99 -24.42
N GLU A 54 -3.09 -1.71 -24.73
CA GLU A 54 -4.35 -1.11 -25.24
C GLU A 54 -5.09 -0.34 -24.15
N ALA A 55 -5.17 -0.90 -22.95
CA ALA A 55 -5.79 -0.23 -21.80
C ALA A 55 -5.05 1.07 -21.43
N ALA A 56 -3.72 1.07 -21.49
CA ALA A 56 -2.90 2.25 -21.28
C ALA A 56 -3.15 3.32 -22.36
N ALA A 57 -3.19 2.93 -23.64
CA ALA A 57 -3.51 3.85 -24.74
C ALA A 57 -4.89 4.50 -24.55
N ALA A 58 -5.91 3.70 -24.18
CA ALA A 58 -7.25 4.21 -23.91
C ALA A 58 -7.29 5.14 -22.69
N TYR A 59 -6.54 4.81 -21.61
CA TYR A 59 -6.42 5.66 -20.44
C TYR A 59 -5.82 7.04 -20.76
N PHE A 60 -4.71 7.07 -21.51
CA PHE A 60 -4.09 8.33 -21.91
C PHE A 60 -4.93 9.14 -22.90
N ALA A 61 -5.67 8.49 -23.79
CA ALA A 61 -6.62 9.16 -24.67
C ALA A 61 -7.79 9.81 -23.88
N LYS A 62 -8.31 9.11 -22.84
CA LYS A 62 -9.36 9.64 -21.95
C LYS A 62 -8.88 10.85 -21.14
N THR A 63 -7.59 10.89 -20.81
CA THR A 63 -6.98 11.95 -19.99
C THR A 63 -6.27 13.02 -20.81
N GLU A 64 -6.25 12.92 -22.13
CA GLU A 64 -5.53 13.83 -23.03
C GLU A 64 -5.85 15.31 -22.75
N GLY A 65 -4.80 16.13 -22.63
CA GLY A 65 -4.89 17.55 -22.35
C GLY A 65 -5.29 17.92 -20.92
N ARG A 66 -5.40 16.96 -19.99
CA ARG A 66 -5.65 17.22 -18.56
C ARG A 66 -4.44 16.78 -17.71
N PRO A 67 -4.04 17.58 -16.73
CA PRO A 67 -3.12 17.10 -15.71
C PRO A 67 -3.70 15.87 -15.01
N ILE A 68 -2.93 14.80 -14.91
CA ILE A 68 -3.32 13.63 -14.14
C ILE A 68 -2.91 13.89 -12.70
N ASP A 69 -3.90 14.23 -11.87
CA ASP A 69 -3.72 14.41 -10.43
C ASP A 69 -4.10 13.10 -9.72
N MET A 70 -3.13 12.50 -9.04
CA MET A 70 -3.33 11.27 -8.29
C MET A 70 -3.74 11.52 -6.83
N GLY A 71 -3.87 12.80 -6.42
CA GLY A 71 -4.11 13.18 -5.04
C GLY A 71 -2.83 13.34 -4.20
N VAL A 72 -2.99 13.48 -2.89
CA VAL A 72 -1.86 13.76 -1.97
C VAL A 72 -1.07 12.50 -1.62
N LEU A 73 -1.74 11.36 -1.57
CA LEU A 73 -1.17 10.10 -1.06
C LEU A 73 -0.72 9.15 -2.15
N VAL A 74 -1.41 9.16 -3.28
CA VAL A 74 -1.11 8.25 -4.37
C VAL A 74 0.10 8.79 -5.15
N PRO A 75 1.13 7.96 -5.40
CA PRO A 75 2.33 8.42 -6.07
C PRO A 75 2.06 8.98 -7.47
N ASN A 76 2.51 10.22 -7.73
CA ASN A 76 2.37 10.87 -9.03
C ASN A 76 3.17 10.19 -10.17
N GLN A 77 4.01 9.20 -9.83
CA GLN A 77 4.79 8.41 -10.78
C GLN A 77 3.96 7.31 -11.45
N ILE A 78 2.78 6.98 -10.96
CA ILE A 78 1.92 5.90 -11.50
C ILE A 78 1.60 6.06 -12.98
N PRO A 79 1.21 7.23 -13.50
CA PRO A 79 0.99 7.41 -14.94
C PRO A 79 2.24 7.16 -15.78
N GLU A 80 3.42 7.57 -15.29
CA GLU A 80 4.69 7.29 -15.97
C GLU A 80 5.05 5.80 -15.92
N MET A 81 4.80 5.14 -14.80
CA MET A 81 4.94 3.69 -14.67
C MET A 81 4.07 2.96 -15.70
N LEU A 82 2.79 3.33 -15.81
CA LEU A 82 1.86 2.76 -16.80
C LEU A 82 2.39 2.95 -18.23
N ARG A 83 2.94 4.12 -18.56
CA ARG A 83 3.52 4.42 -19.87
C ARG A 83 4.69 3.48 -20.20
N ARG A 84 5.59 3.28 -19.23
CA ARG A 84 6.74 2.36 -19.38
C ARG A 84 6.30 0.90 -19.45
N MET A 85 5.33 0.49 -18.61
CA MET A 85 4.77 -0.87 -18.68
C MET A 85 4.16 -1.16 -20.05
N ALA A 86 3.44 -0.21 -20.64
CA ALA A 86 2.84 -0.35 -21.97
C ALA A 86 3.87 -0.48 -23.10
N ALA A 87 5.07 0.06 -22.91
CA ALA A 87 6.19 -0.09 -23.85
C ALA A 87 7.02 -1.36 -23.61
N ALA A 88 6.98 -1.92 -22.40
CA ALA A 88 7.85 -3.00 -21.96
C ALA A 88 7.32 -4.40 -22.38
N PRO A 89 8.07 -5.23 -23.10
CA PRO A 89 7.68 -6.60 -23.46
C PRO A 89 7.27 -7.48 -22.27
N ARG A 90 7.79 -7.20 -21.09
CA ARG A 90 7.47 -7.92 -19.85
C ARG A 90 6.01 -7.74 -19.42
N PHE A 91 5.39 -6.59 -19.70
CA PHE A 91 4.09 -6.19 -19.16
C PHE A 91 3.03 -5.91 -20.22
N ARG A 92 3.38 -5.34 -21.37
CA ARG A 92 2.43 -4.76 -22.34
C ARG A 92 1.35 -5.74 -22.85
N ASP A 93 1.70 -7.04 -22.90
CA ASP A 93 0.82 -8.08 -23.43
C ASP A 93 0.01 -8.79 -22.32
N MET A 94 0.23 -8.44 -21.03
CA MET A 94 -0.60 -8.90 -19.92
C MET A 94 -2.04 -8.47 -20.13
N GLN A 95 -2.99 -9.33 -19.73
CA GLN A 95 -4.41 -9.08 -19.96
C GLN A 95 -5.08 -8.57 -18.70
N LEU A 96 -5.75 -7.43 -18.78
CA LEU A 96 -6.47 -6.80 -17.66
C LEU A 96 -7.95 -7.16 -17.71
N SER A 97 -8.53 -7.52 -16.58
CA SER A 97 -9.96 -7.82 -16.42
C SER A 97 -10.42 -7.59 -14.99
N GLY A 98 -11.71 -7.66 -14.74
CA GLY A 98 -12.27 -7.63 -13.40
C GLY A 98 -12.03 -6.30 -12.68
N PHE A 99 -11.91 -5.17 -13.37
CA PHE A 99 -11.73 -3.88 -12.72
C PHE A 99 -12.97 -3.51 -11.89
N VAL A 100 -12.73 -3.18 -10.62
CA VAL A 100 -13.74 -2.66 -9.69
C VAL A 100 -13.17 -1.42 -9.02
N ASP A 101 -14.00 -0.39 -8.91
CA ASP A 101 -13.75 0.80 -8.10
C ASP A 101 -15.06 1.19 -7.42
N HIS A 102 -15.13 1.02 -6.11
CA HIS A 102 -16.33 1.20 -5.31
C HIS A 102 -16.04 2.06 -4.08
N LEU A 103 -16.85 3.08 -3.90
CA LEU A 103 -16.80 3.98 -2.75
C LEU A 103 -18.20 4.13 -2.16
N ASP A 104 -18.37 3.76 -0.89
CA ASP A 104 -19.57 4.00 -0.10
C ASP A 104 -19.19 4.84 1.13
N THR A 105 -19.47 6.15 1.06
CA THR A 105 -19.09 7.08 2.12
C THR A 105 -19.93 6.91 3.40
N GLU A 106 -21.14 6.36 3.30
CA GLU A 106 -22.02 6.12 4.45
C GLU A 106 -21.50 4.96 5.29
N LYS A 107 -20.93 3.94 4.64
CA LYS A 107 -20.37 2.76 5.31
C LYS A 107 -18.87 2.87 5.57
N ALA A 108 -18.24 3.99 5.19
CA ALA A 108 -16.80 4.11 5.18
C ALA A 108 -16.12 2.91 4.46
N GLU A 109 -16.62 2.54 3.28
CA GLU A 109 -16.14 1.44 2.45
C GLU A 109 -15.45 2.01 1.20
N GLN A 110 -14.18 1.69 1.03
CA GLN A 110 -13.45 2.00 -0.20
C GLN A 110 -12.74 0.73 -0.67
N PHE A 111 -13.20 0.18 -1.80
CA PHE A 111 -12.67 -1.05 -2.37
C PHE A 111 -12.40 -0.88 -3.86
N ALA A 112 -11.18 -1.19 -4.28
CA ALA A 112 -10.86 -1.30 -5.69
C ALA A 112 -9.91 -2.49 -5.92
N ALA A 113 -10.08 -3.13 -7.08
CA ALA A 113 -9.28 -4.29 -7.46
C ALA A 113 -9.18 -4.42 -8.98
N LEU A 114 -8.11 -5.08 -9.43
CA LEU A 114 -7.83 -5.39 -10.82
C LEU A 114 -7.28 -6.81 -10.91
N THR A 115 -7.74 -7.58 -11.90
CA THR A 115 -7.15 -8.89 -12.23
C THR A 115 -6.27 -8.78 -13.45
N ILE A 116 -5.06 -9.33 -13.35
CA ILE A 116 -4.03 -9.31 -14.39
C ILE A 116 -3.66 -10.75 -14.73
N VAL A 117 -3.84 -11.15 -16.00
CA VAL A 117 -3.32 -12.41 -16.51
C VAL A 117 -1.87 -12.18 -16.89
N CYS A 118 -0.95 -12.72 -16.10
CA CYS A 118 0.48 -12.54 -16.29
C CYS A 118 1.01 -13.39 -17.48
N GLY A 119 2.16 -13.00 -18.03
CA GLY A 119 2.81 -13.69 -19.14
C GLY A 119 3.22 -15.14 -18.86
N ASP A 120 3.26 -15.58 -17.59
CA ASP A 120 3.47 -16.98 -17.18
C ASP A 120 2.16 -17.77 -16.99
N GLY A 121 1.03 -17.20 -17.38
CA GLY A 121 -0.29 -17.79 -17.31
C GLY A 121 -0.91 -17.83 -15.90
N ALA A 122 -0.28 -17.28 -14.87
CA ALA A 122 -0.91 -17.09 -13.57
C ALA A 122 -1.74 -15.80 -13.54
N LEU A 123 -2.74 -15.74 -12.65
CA LEU A 123 -3.43 -14.49 -12.34
C LEU A 123 -2.71 -13.76 -11.22
N TYR A 124 -2.65 -12.44 -11.33
CA TYR A 124 -2.35 -11.56 -10.21
C TYR A 124 -3.61 -10.76 -9.88
N LEU A 125 -4.13 -10.95 -8.67
CA LEU A 125 -5.25 -10.18 -8.13
C LEU A 125 -4.65 -9.00 -7.37
N SER A 126 -4.76 -7.81 -7.94
CA SER A 126 -4.24 -6.56 -7.38
C SER A 126 -5.32 -5.85 -6.59
N PHE A 127 -5.07 -5.64 -5.30
CA PHE A 127 -5.96 -4.88 -4.41
C PHE A 127 -5.37 -3.50 -4.20
N ARG A 128 -6.17 -2.47 -4.48
CA ARG A 128 -5.76 -1.08 -4.29
C ARG A 128 -5.72 -0.74 -2.80
N GLY A 129 -4.69 -0.02 -2.40
CA GLY A 129 -4.60 0.62 -1.10
C GLY A 129 -5.57 1.79 -0.99
N THR A 130 -5.42 2.56 0.09
CA THR A 130 -6.24 3.74 0.33
C THR A 130 -5.89 4.82 -0.68
N ASP A 131 -6.93 5.39 -1.29
CA ASP A 131 -6.83 6.56 -2.13
C ASP A 131 -6.86 7.86 -1.29
N ASP A 132 -7.09 9.00 -1.93
CA ASP A 132 -7.14 10.30 -1.28
C ASP A 132 -8.44 10.56 -0.49
N THR A 133 -9.40 9.62 -0.47
CA THR A 133 -10.72 9.83 0.15
C THR A 133 -10.69 9.71 1.68
N LEU A 134 -11.41 10.58 2.38
CA LEU A 134 -11.56 10.50 3.84
C LEU A 134 -12.26 9.20 4.27
N ALA A 135 -13.18 8.66 3.45
CA ALA A 135 -13.85 7.40 3.74
C ALA A 135 -12.85 6.21 3.74
N GLY A 136 -11.94 6.16 2.76
CA GLY A 136 -10.87 5.16 2.73
C GLY A 136 -9.95 5.24 3.94
N TRP A 137 -9.59 6.45 4.35
CA TRP A 137 -8.79 6.68 5.56
C TRP A 137 -9.51 6.25 6.82
N LYS A 138 -10.81 6.54 6.93
CA LYS A 138 -11.63 6.09 8.06
C LYS A 138 -11.63 4.57 8.16
N GLU A 139 -11.76 3.87 7.02
CA GLU A 139 -11.70 2.42 6.97
C GLU A 139 -10.33 1.87 7.42
N ASP A 140 -9.23 2.54 7.07
CA ASP A 140 -7.88 2.14 7.54
C ASP A 140 -7.74 2.22 9.06
N PHE A 141 -8.31 3.25 9.67
CA PHE A 141 -8.33 3.34 11.13
C PHE A 141 -9.20 2.23 11.75
N TYR A 142 -10.32 1.89 11.12
CA TYR A 142 -11.14 0.77 11.58
C TYR A 142 -10.42 -0.58 11.49
N LEU A 143 -9.49 -0.79 10.56
CA LEU A 143 -8.64 -2.00 10.54
C LEU A 143 -7.90 -2.22 11.86
N SER A 144 -7.57 -1.16 12.59
CA SER A 144 -6.86 -1.26 13.88
C SER A 144 -7.76 -1.66 15.07
N CYS A 145 -9.08 -1.59 14.92
CA CYS A 145 -10.01 -1.84 16.02
C CYS A 145 -11.13 -2.83 15.70
N MET A 146 -11.51 -2.99 14.44
CA MET A 146 -12.55 -3.92 14.03
C MET A 146 -11.94 -5.27 13.62
N ARG A 147 -12.66 -6.34 13.92
CA ARG A 147 -12.26 -7.68 13.50
C ARG A 147 -12.22 -7.84 11.98
N GLU A 148 -13.13 -7.18 11.29
CA GLU A 148 -13.29 -7.22 9.84
C GLU A 148 -13.89 -5.89 9.35
N VAL A 149 -13.33 -5.34 8.27
CA VAL A 149 -13.86 -4.14 7.59
C VAL A 149 -14.57 -4.50 6.29
N PRO A 150 -15.46 -3.62 5.76
CA PRO A 150 -16.20 -3.88 4.53
C PRO A 150 -15.31 -4.26 3.34
N ALA A 151 -14.20 -3.56 3.11
CA ALA A 151 -13.29 -3.84 2.00
C ALA A 151 -12.66 -5.25 2.08
N GLN A 152 -12.43 -5.80 3.28
CA GLN A 152 -11.94 -7.17 3.46
C GLN A 152 -12.95 -8.21 2.96
N LYS A 153 -14.25 -8.02 3.24
CA LYS A 153 -15.33 -8.86 2.69
C LYS A 153 -15.34 -8.83 1.17
N LYS A 154 -15.26 -7.61 0.62
CA LYS A 154 -15.20 -7.41 -0.85
C LYS A 154 -13.98 -8.08 -1.47
N ALA A 155 -12.83 -8.08 -0.81
CA ALA A 155 -11.63 -8.74 -1.30
C ALA A 155 -11.82 -10.26 -1.39
N VAL A 156 -12.49 -10.88 -0.42
CA VAL A 156 -12.84 -12.33 -0.47
C VAL A 156 -13.82 -12.59 -1.62
N GLU A 157 -14.93 -11.86 -1.70
CA GLU A 157 -15.95 -11.99 -2.76
C GLU A 157 -15.34 -11.82 -4.16
N TYR A 158 -14.46 -10.84 -4.33
CA TYR A 158 -13.73 -10.60 -5.57
C TYR A 158 -12.83 -11.79 -5.92
N THR A 159 -12.03 -12.27 -4.96
CA THR A 159 -11.13 -13.40 -5.16
C THR A 159 -11.89 -14.66 -5.58
N GLU A 160 -13.03 -14.95 -4.95
CA GLU A 160 -13.87 -16.08 -5.33
C GLU A 160 -14.44 -15.93 -6.74
N THR A 161 -14.89 -14.73 -7.09
CA THR A 161 -15.48 -14.43 -8.40
C THR A 161 -14.45 -14.61 -9.50
N MET A 162 -13.25 -14.06 -9.34
CA MET A 162 -12.18 -14.21 -10.32
C MET A 162 -11.66 -15.66 -10.37
N ALA A 163 -11.61 -16.35 -9.25
CA ALA A 163 -11.24 -17.77 -9.22
C ALA A 163 -12.26 -18.66 -9.95
N ARG A 164 -13.55 -18.32 -9.94
CA ARG A 164 -14.60 -18.99 -10.74
C ARG A 164 -14.49 -18.67 -12.23
N GLN A 165 -14.22 -17.40 -12.56
CA GLN A 165 -14.05 -16.96 -13.95
C GLN A 165 -12.85 -17.62 -14.63
N TYR A 166 -11.76 -17.87 -13.88
CA TYR A 166 -10.55 -18.50 -14.37
C TYR A 166 -10.30 -19.83 -13.64
N PRO A 167 -11.08 -20.88 -13.94
CA PRO A 167 -10.93 -22.16 -13.26
C PRO A 167 -9.55 -22.78 -13.53
N ARG A 168 -8.96 -23.42 -12.51
CA ARG A 168 -7.67 -24.15 -12.56
C ARG A 168 -6.41 -23.25 -12.73
N VAL A 169 -6.54 -21.96 -12.94
CA VAL A 169 -5.38 -21.06 -13.05
C VAL A 169 -4.79 -20.80 -11.67
N LYS A 170 -3.48 -20.77 -11.55
CA LYS A 170 -2.79 -20.41 -10.31
C LYS A 170 -2.93 -18.92 -10.04
N LEU A 171 -2.98 -18.57 -8.76
CA LEU A 171 -3.24 -17.21 -8.28
C LEU A 171 -2.02 -16.63 -7.57
N ARG A 172 -1.78 -15.37 -7.78
CA ARG A 172 -1.00 -14.49 -6.90
C ARG A 172 -1.96 -13.40 -6.43
N LEU A 173 -1.88 -13.04 -5.17
CA LEU A 173 -2.61 -11.91 -4.61
C LEU A 173 -1.59 -10.87 -4.16
N GLY A 174 -1.90 -9.60 -4.27
CA GLY A 174 -1.00 -8.58 -3.75
C GLY A 174 -1.62 -7.20 -3.76
N GLY A 175 -1.00 -6.31 -3.01
CA GLY A 175 -1.38 -4.90 -2.90
C GLY A 175 -0.36 -4.12 -2.11
N HIS A 176 -0.50 -2.81 -2.13
CA HIS A 176 0.30 -1.87 -1.36
C HIS A 176 -0.58 -1.23 -0.27
N SER A 177 -0.04 -0.95 0.89
CA SER A 177 -0.77 -0.34 2.02
C SER A 177 -1.97 -1.20 2.43
N LYS A 178 -3.18 -0.64 2.60
CA LYS A 178 -4.42 -1.38 2.83
C LYS A 178 -4.59 -2.55 1.84
N GLY A 179 -4.20 -2.36 0.56
CA GLY A 179 -4.27 -3.41 -0.46
C GLY A 179 -3.46 -4.65 -0.12
N GLY A 180 -2.33 -4.51 0.59
CA GLY A 180 -1.53 -5.62 1.11
C GLY A 180 -2.30 -6.42 2.17
N ASN A 181 -2.94 -5.75 3.12
CA ASN A 181 -3.82 -6.37 4.11
C ASN A 181 -4.99 -7.10 3.43
N LEU A 182 -5.66 -6.46 2.46
CA LEU A 182 -6.76 -7.06 1.70
C LEU A 182 -6.33 -8.33 0.96
N ALA A 183 -5.11 -8.34 0.39
CA ALA A 183 -4.56 -9.51 -0.31
C ALA A 183 -4.36 -10.69 0.64
N VAL A 184 -3.79 -10.46 1.81
CA VAL A 184 -3.61 -11.52 2.83
C VAL A 184 -4.96 -11.98 3.35
N TRP A 185 -5.87 -11.07 3.71
CA TRP A 185 -7.21 -11.40 4.18
C TRP A 185 -7.97 -12.27 3.16
N ALA A 186 -7.99 -11.86 1.90
CA ALA A 186 -8.62 -12.62 0.84
C ALA A 186 -8.00 -14.01 0.66
N GLY A 187 -6.69 -14.13 0.78
CA GLY A 187 -5.98 -15.42 0.74
C GLY A 187 -6.35 -16.34 1.91
N VAL A 188 -6.51 -15.78 3.09
CA VAL A 188 -6.87 -16.52 4.32
C VAL A 188 -8.33 -16.98 4.28
N PHE A 189 -9.27 -16.08 3.94
CA PHE A 189 -10.70 -16.33 4.08
C PHE A 189 -11.40 -16.85 2.83
N CYS A 190 -10.71 -16.96 1.67
CA CYS A 190 -11.28 -17.61 0.51
C CYS A 190 -11.46 -19.12 0.75
N PRO A 191 -12.38 -19.79 0.01
CA PRO A 191 -12.59 -21.23 0.12
C PRO A 191 -11.29 -22.02 -0.07
N LEU A 192 -11.12 -23.11 0.66
CA LEU A 192 -9.92 -23.95 0.62
C LEU A 192 -9.52 -24.38 -0.80
N ALA A 193 -10.51 -24.63 -1.67
CA ALA A 193 -10.26 -24.98 -3.07
C ALA A 193 -9.59 -23.83 -3.86
N VAL A 194 -9.88 -22.58 -3.53
CA VAL A 194 -9.24 -21.39 -4.08
C VAL A 194 -7.87 -21.20 -3.43
N GLN A 195 -7.79 -21.29 -2.09
CA GLN A 195 -6.53 -21.14 -1.34
C GLN A 195 -5.43 -22.09 -1.84
N ARG A 196 -5.76 -23.33 -2.19
CA ARG A 196 -4.81 -24.30 -2.77
C ARG A 196 -4.25 -23.89 -4.13
N ARG A 197 -4.86 -22.96 -4.82
CA ARG A 197 -4.39 -22.40 -6.10
C ARG A 197 -3.45 -21.23 -5.93
N ILE A 198 -3.42 -20.62 -4.74
CA ILE A 198 -2.57 -19.47 -4.44
C ILE A 198 -1.10 -19.92 -4.41
N ARG A 199 -0.25 -19.28 -5.24
CA ARG A 199 1.21 -19.47 -5.26
C ARG A 199 1.91 -18.58 -4.26
N SER A 200 1.46 -17.32 -4.18
CA SER A 200 2.03 -16.30 -3.28
C SER A 200 1.00 -15.23 -2.97
N VAL A 201 1.15 -14.63 -1.80
CA VAL A 201 0.43 -13.43 -1.37
C VAL A 201 1.48 -12.38 -1.00
N TRP A 202 1.29 -11.15 -1.46
CA TRP A 202 2.24 -10.07 -1.28
C TRP A 202 1.60 -8.91 -0.53
N SER A 203 2.16 -8.58 0.62
CA SER A 203 1.81 -7.39 1.40
C SER A 203 2.96 -6.39 1.31
N ASN A 204 2.78 -5.32 0.54
CA ASN A 204 3.77 -4.26 0.42
C ASN A 204 3.40 -3.14 1.39
N ASP A 205 4.08 -3.07 2.52
CA ASP A 205 3.88 -2.13 3.62
C ASP A 205 2.40 -2.02 4.06
N GLY A 206 1.69 -3.17 4.03
CA GLY A 206 0.32 -3.29 4.52
C GLY A 206 0.29 -3.58 6.02
N PRO A 207 -0.73 -3.09 6.76
CA PRO A 207 -0.89 -3.42 8.17
C PRO A 207 -1.12 -4.92 8.37
N GLY A 208 -0.66 -5.45 9.50
CA GLY A 208 -0.83 -6.84 9.92
C GLY A 208 -2.25 -7.16 10.39
N PHE A 209 -2.36 -8.13 11.30
CA PHE A 209 -3.65 -8.64 11.79
C PHE A 209 -3.64 -8.77 13.31
N HIS A 210 -4.82 -8.95 13.89
CA HIS A 210 -4.97 -9.33 15.30
C HIS A 210 -4.57 -10.80 15.49
N ASP A 211 -4.00 -11.15 16.65
CA ASP A 211 -3.52 -12.50 17.00
C ASP A 211 -4.54 -13.60 16.74
N GLU A 212 -5.83 -13.28 16.93
CA GLU A 212 -6.94 -14.20 16.64
C GLU A 212 -6.97 -14.65 15.18
N ILE A 213 -6.57 -13.79 14.24
CA ILE A 213 -6.54 -14.10 12.80
C ILE A 213 -5.29 -14.90 12.46
N LEU A 214 -4.16 -14.53 13.03
CA LEU A 214 -2.87 -15.19 12.79
C LEU A 214 -2.91 -16.67 13.23
N SER A 215 -3.57 -16.96 14.35
CA SER A 215 -3.70 -18.32 14.88
C SER A 215 -4.71 -19.21 14.14
N LEU A 216 -5.46 -18.67 13.15
CA LEU A 216 -6.42 -19.47 12.39
C LEU A 216 -5.73 -20.53 11.52
N PRO A 217 -6.26 -21.78 11.47
CA PRO A 217 -5.68 -22.84 10.64
C PRO A 217 -5.55 -22.49 9.14
N GLN A 218 -6.43 -21.62 8.62
CA GLN A 218 -6.34 -21.14 7.24
C GLN A 218 -5.23 -20.13 7.03
N HIS A 219 -4.88 -19.32 8.04
CA HIS A 219 -3.71 -18.42 8.00
C HIS A 219 -2.43 -19.28 8.04
N VAL A 220 -2.28 -20.14 9.02
CA VAL A 220 -1.12 -21.05 9.17
C VAL A 220 -0.84 -21.85 7.90
N ARG A 221 -1.87 -22.32 7.19
CA ARG A 221 -1.69 -23.00 5.90
C ARG A 221 -1.16 -22.10 4.79
N LEU A 222 -1.34 -20.79 4.88
CA LEU A 222 -0.95 -19.83 3.86
C LEU A 222 0.40 -19.16 4.17
N GLU A 223 0.83 -19.15 5.42
CA GLU A 223 1.95 -18.40 5.97
C GLU A 223 3.23 -18.47 5.11
N GLU A 224 3.71 -19.69 4.76
CA GLU A 224 4.90 -19.88 3.91
C GLU A 224 4.78 -19.25 2.50
N ARG A 225 3.58 -18.82 2.10
CA ARG A 225 3.29 -18.18 0.81
C ARG A 225 2.99 -16.70 0.94
N ILE A 226 2.97 -16.16 2.16
CA ILE A 226 2.83 -14.74 2.43
C ILE A 226 4.24 -14.11 2.38
N HIS A 227 4.36 -13.02 1.65
CA HIS A 227 5.58 -12.25 1.52
C HIS A 227 5.28 -10.81 1.92
N THR A 228 5.70 -10.44 3.11
CA THR A 228 5.55 -9.09 3.64
C THR A 228 6.84 -8.31 3.43
N ILE A 229 6.72 -7.16 2.76
CA ILE A 229 7.85 -6.26 2.45
C ILE A 229 7.55 -4.92 3.08
N VAL A 230 8.47 -4.43 3.90
CA VAL A 230 8.33 -3.15 4.60
C VAL A 230 9.58 -2.29 4.42
N PRO A 231 9.45 -0.95 4.29
CA PRO A 231 10.61 -0.07 4.29
C PRO A 231 11.21 0.03 5.70
N ARG A 232 12.47 0.45 5.78
CA ARG A 232 13.23 0.51 7.04
C ARG A 232 12.62 1.38 8.16
N SER A 233 11.84 2.41 7.79
CA SER A 233 11.10 3.26 8.74
C SER A 233 9.60 3.09 8.59
N SER A 234 9.15 1.86 8.29
CA SER A 234 7.74 1.56 8.19
C SER A 234 7.00 1.93 9.48
N VAL A 235 5.85 2.56 9.31
CA VAL A 235 4.86 2.79 10.38
C VAL A 235 3.59 2.02 10.04
N VAL A 236 3.13 2.10 8.80
CA VAL A 236 1.89 1.45 8.35
C VAL A 236 2.04 -0.07 8.40
N GLY A 237 3.09 -0.60 7.79
CA GLY A 237 3.35 -2.05 7.76
C GLY A 237 3.75 -2.65 9.10
N MET A 238 4.02 -1.80 10.12
CA MET A 238 4.28 -2.26 11.48
C MET A 238 3.03 -2.20 12.37
N LEU A 239 1.91 -1.64 11.88
CA LEU A 239 0.65 -1.65 12.62
C LEU A 239 0.09 -3.07 12.69
N LEU A 240 -0.39 -3.48 13.89
CA LEU A 240 -0.84 -4.85 14.19
C LEU A 240 0.30 -5.88 14.10
N GLU A 241 -0.05 -7.17 14.18
CA GLU A 241 0.94 -8.24 14.23
C GLU A 241 1.16 -8.91 12.87
N HIS A 242 2.36 -9.45 12.69
CA HIS A 242 2.75 -10.33 11.59
C HIS A 242 3.40 -11.56 12.19
N GLU A 243 2.99 -12.77 11.77
CA GLU A 243 3.67 -14.01 12.16
C GLU A 243 4.74 -14.39 11.14
N GLU A 244 4.54 -14.02 9.87
CA GLU A 244 5.53 -14.28 8.82
C GLU A 244 6.77 -13.38 8.97
N ASP A 245 7.92 -13.91 8.56
CA ASP A 245 9.14 -13.13 8.42
C ASP A 245 8.96 -12.04 7.36
N TYR A 246 9.09 -10.77 7.75
CA TYR A 246 9.02 -9.66 6.80
C TYR A 246 10.40 -9.28 6.24
N THR A 247 10.42 -8.88 4.99
CA THR A 247 11.62 -8.36 4.31
C THR A 247 11.71 -6.85 4.48
N VAL A 248 12.79 -6.37 5.08
CA VAL A 248 13.06 -4.93 5.21
C VAL A 248 13.83 -4.42 4.01
N VAL A 249 13.35 -3.33 3.38
CA VAL A 249 13.95 -2.74 2.18
C VAL A 249 14.44 -1.32 2.43
N ASP A 250 15.49 -0.92 1.68
CA ASP A 250 16.02 0.45 1.72
C ASP A 250 15.15 1.39 0.89
N SER A 251 15.10 2.65 1.27
CA SER A 251 14.31 3.69 0.63
C SER A 251 15.12 4.99 0.48
N SER A 252 14.85 5.73 -0.58
CA SER A 252 15.41 7.06 -0.81
C SER A 252 14.71 8.17 0.00
N GLN A 253 13.55 7.88 0.58
CA GLN A 253 12.77 8.80 1.41
C GLN A 253 13.07 8.60 2.90
N GLN A 254 12.50 9.48 3.76
CA GLN A 254 12.69 9.47 5.20
C GLN A 254 11.34 9.41 5.94
N GLY A 255 11.33 8.79 7.14
CA GLY A 255 10.15 8.72 7.99
C GLY A 255 8.95 8.10 7.27
N LEU A 256 7.76 8.65 7.47
CA LEU A 256 6.51 8.20 6.86
C LEU A 256 6.51 8.21 5.33
N MET A 257 7.35 9.06 4.71
CA MET A 257 7.43 9.12 3.24
C MET A 257 8.06 7.87 2.62
N GLN A 258 8.67 6.99 3.41
CA GLN A 258 9.15 5.68 2.95
C GLN A 258 8.02 4.72 2.57
N HIS A 259 6.78 5.03 2.97
CA HIS A 259 5.59 4.28 2.57
C HIS A 259 5.36 4.31 1.04
N ASP A 260 5.85 5.33 0.35
CA ASP A 260 5.82 5.40 -1.12
C ASP A 260 6.71 4.31 -1.74
N GLY A 261 6.10 3.31 -2.38
CA GLY A 261 6.78 2.18 -3.03
C GLY A 261 7.77 2.61 -4.13
N PHE A 262 7.58 3.77 -4.78
CA PHE A 262 8.52 4.31 -5.76
C PHE A 262 9.82 4.83 -5.12
N SER A 263 9.85 4.98 -3.81
CA SER A 263 11.06 5.34 -3.07
C SER A 263 11.96 4.14 -2.75
N TRP A 264 11.47 2.91 -2.92
CA TRP A 264 12.19 1.68 -2.54
C TRP A 264 13.31 1.38 -3.52
N ALA A 265 14.48 1.07 -2.94
CA ALA A 265 15.69 0.84 -3.72
C ALA A 265 15.68 -0.52 -4.40
N VAL A 266 15.82 -0.54 -5.72
CA VAL A 266 15.83 -1.74 -6.56
C VAL A 266 17.25 -2.11 -6.96
N LYS A 267 17.58 -3.42 -6.96
CA LYS A 267 18.82 -3.98 -7.43
C LYS A 267 18.59 -5.30 -8.16
N GLY A 268 18.75 -5.29 -9.47
CA GLY A 268 18.48 -6.48 -10.30
C GLY A 268 17.00 -6.87 -10.24
N PRO A 269 16.64 -8.13 -9.92
CA PRO A 269 15.26 -8.60 -9.83
C PRO A 269 14.63 -8.43 -8.44
N GLY A 270 15.23 -7.67 -7.53
CA GLY A 270 14.75 -7.53 -6.16
C GLY A 270 15.04 -6.18 -5.56
N PHE A 271 14.59 -5.99 -4.32
CA PHE A 271 14.88 -4.79 -3.54
C PHE A 271 16.24 -4.88 -2.82
N VAL A 272 16.80 -3.73 -2.46
CA VAL A 272 17.96 -3.66 -1.58
C VAL A 272 17.51 -3.97 -0.16
N ARG A 273 17.90 -5.14 0.35
CA ARG A 273 17.47 -5.64 1.66
C ARG A 273 18.32 -5.08 2.80
N LEU A 274 17.67 -4.82 3.91
CA LEU A 274 18.28 -4.43 5.18
C LEU A 274 18.00 -5.49 6.26
N HIS A 275 18.75 -5.46 7.34
CA HIS A 275 18.64 -6.48 8.40
C HIS A 275 17.42 -6.27 9.32
N SER A 276 16.99 -5.01 9.51
CA SER A 276 15.90 -4.66 10.43
C SER A 276 15.35 -3.28 10.14
N VAL A 277 14.13 -3.03 10.60
CA VAL A 277 13.56 -1.68 10.68
C VAL A 277 14.33 -0.81 11.66
N THR A 278 14.22 0.51 11.54
CA THR A 278 14.90 1.44 12.46
C THR A 278 14.35 1.33 13.89
N ARG A 279 15.20 1.66 14.87
CA ARG A 279 14.77 1.69 16.28
C ARG A 279 13.61 2.68 16.51
N GLN A 280 13.59 3.79 15.78
CA GLN A 280 12.52 4.78 15.92
C GLN A 280 11.18 4.28 15.36
N ALA A 281 11.21 3.49 14.28
CA ALA A 281 10.01 2.82 13.77
C ALA A 281 9.45 1.83 14.81
N GLN A 282 10.32 1.00 15.42
CA GLN A 282 9.93 0.07 16.49
C GLN A 282 9.34 0.79 17.72
N LEU A 283 9.93 1.91 18.13
CA LEU A 283 9.40 2.71 19.25
C LEU A 283 8.05 3.35 18.90
N CYS A 284 7.88 3.85 17.67
CA CYS A 284 6.61 4.39 17.21
C CYS A 284 5.51 3.32 17.23
N ASP A 285 5.80 2.13 16.72
CA ASP A 285 4.90 0.99 16.75
C ASP A 285 4.50 0.64 18.20
N GLN A 286 5.46 0.49 19.10
CA GLN A 286 5.18 0.21 20.51
C GLN A 286 4.33 1.29 21.19
N GLU A 287 4.60 2.58 20.93
CA GLU A 287 3.80 3.69 21.45
C GLU A 287 2.36 3.66 20.92
N LEU A 288 2.17 3.40 19.62
CA LEU A 288 0.85 3.32 19.00
C LEU A 288 0.06 2.10 19.50
N ARG A 289 0.69 0.91 19.54
CA ARG A 289 0.06 -0.32 20.08
C ARG A 289 -0.37 -0.12 21.52
N SER A 290 0.53 0.37 22.36
CA SER A 290 0.24 0.61 23.77
C SER A 290 -0.93 1.60 23.95
N TRP A 291 -0.99 2.62 23.10
CA TRP A 291 -2.09 3.59 23.11
C TRP A 291 -3.42 2.95 22.68
N VAL A 292 -3.42 2.20 21.57
CA VAL A 292 -4.60 1.49 21.07
C VAL A 292 -5.10 0.45 22.07
N GLN A 293 -4.19 -0.35 22.65
CA GLN A 293 -4.54 -1.38 23.65
C GLN A 293 -5.10 -0.77 24.95
N GLY A 294 -4.74 0.47 25.27
CA GLY A 294 -5.28 1.20 26.42
C GLY A 294 -6.73 1.66 26.24
N LEU A 295 -7.31 1.54 25.04
CA LEU A 295 -8.68 1.90 24.72
C LEU A 295 -9.55 0.65 24.57
N SER A 296 -10.79 0.68 25.11
CA SER A 296 -11.79 -0.33 24.78
C SER A 296 -12.19 -0.25 23.31
N GLU A 297 -12.79 -1.31 22.77
CA GLU A 297 -13.28 -1.35 21.39
C GLU A 297 -14.24 -0.17 21.10
N THR A 298 -15.19 0.06 21.96
CA THR A 298 -16.13 1.21 21.84
C THR A 298 -15.40 2.56 21.87
N GLN A 299 -14.37 2.72 22.70
CA GLN A 299 -13.60 3.96 22.75
C GLN A 299 -12.78 4.17 21.47
N ARG A 300 -12.26 3.10 20.86
CA ARG A 300 -11.56 3.18 19.57
C ARG A 300 -12.51 3.62 18.46
N GLU A 301 -13.71 3.02 18.37
CA GLU A 301 -14.73 3.40 17.39
C GLU A 301 -15.13 4.87 17.57
N GLN A 302 -15.46 5.29 18.80
CA GLN A 302 -15.81 6.68 19.11
C GLN A 302 -14.69 7.66 18.77
N PHE A 303 -13.43 7.27 19.04
CA PHE A 303 -12.28 8.07 18.69
C PHE A 303 -12.18 8.27 17.18
N ILE A 304 -12.31 7.19 16.38
CA ILE A 304 -12.24 7.24 14.91
C ILE A 304 -13.37 8.09 14.37
N ASP A 305 -14.61 7.83 14.80
CA ASP A 305 -15.78 8.61 14.37
C ASP A 305 -15.61 10.10 14.65
N SER A 306 -15.16 10.44 15.85
CA SER A 306 -14.94 11.83 16.24
C SER A 306 -13.81 12.48 15.46
N ALA A 307 -12.72 11.73 15.19
CA ALA A 307 -11.60 12.23 14.39
C ALA A 307 -12.04 12.59 12.96
N PHE A 308 -12.80 11.70 12.34
CA PHE A 308 -13.28 11.91 10.97
C PHE A 308 -14.40 12.95 10.91
N GLN A 309 -15.29 13.00 11.90
CA GLN A 309 -16.27 14.09 12.03
C GLN A 309 -15.60 15.47 12.09
N VAL A 310 -14.47 15.59 12.78
CA VAL A 310 -13.69 16.84 12.83
C VAL A 310 -13.11 17.19 11.46
N LEU A 311 -12.62 16.21 10.70
CA LEU A 311 -12.09 16.42 9.35
C LEU A 311 -13.21 16.78 8.36
N GLU A 312 -14.33 16.08 8.40
CA GLU A 312 -15.50 16.26 7.56
C GLU A 312 -16.21 17.61 7.83
N ALA A 313 -16.09 18.17 9.05
CA ALA A 313 -16.60 19.50 9.39
C ALA A 313 -15.99 20.63 8.52
N SER A 314 -14.85 20.39 7.87
CA SER A 314 -14.25 21.28 6.87
C SER A 314 -15.01 21.33 5.55
N GLY A 315 -15.90 20.34 5.29
CA GLY A 315 -16.55 20.10 4.00
C GLY A 315 -15.68 19.33 2.99
N ALA A 316 -14.45 18.95 3.37
CA ALA A 316 -13.55 18.16 2.53
C ALA A 316 -14.06 16.71 2.42
N LYS A 317 -13.88 16.13 1.24
CA LYS A 317 -14.11 14.70 0.98
C LYS A 317 -12.80 13.95 0.78
N THR A 318 -11.74 14.69 0.47
CA THR A 318 -10.40 14.17 0.21
C THR A 318 -9.35 14.96 1.00
N LEU A 319 -8.15 14.40 1.12
CA LEU A 319 -7.01 15.11 1.69
C LEU A 319 -6.54 16.26 0.78
N THR A 320 -6.70 16.11 -0.52
CA THR A 320 -6.46 17.18 -1.50
C THR A 320 -7.35 18.38 -1.21
N ASP A 321 -8.64 18.17 -0.91
CA ASP A 321 -9.56 19.25 -0.51
C ASP A 321 -9.09 19.98 0.75
N LEU A 322 -8.63 19.22 1.76
CA LEU A 322 -8.07 19.79 3.00
C LEU A 322 -6.85 20.67 2.75
N LYS A 323 -6.00 20.28 1.78
CA LYS A 323 -4.82 21.04 1.39
C LYS A 323 -5.17 22.28 0.57
N ALA A 324 -6.13 22.17 -0.34
CA ALA A 324 -6.51 23.24 -1.26
C ALA A 324 -7.11 24.47 -0.56
N ASP A 325 -7.92 24.28 0.50
CA ASP A 325 -8.57 25.35 1.26
C ASP A 325 -8.14 25.36 2.73
N SER A 326 -6.85 25.25 2.96
CA SER A 326 -6.24 24.98 4.28
C SER A 326 -6.66 25.99 5.38
N PHE A 327 -6.86 27.28 5.07
CA PHE A 327 -7.27 28.28 6.06
C PHE A 327 -8.72 28.07 6.56
N LYS A 328 -9.65 27.76 5.65
CA LYS A 328 -11.03 27.47 6.03
C LYS A 328 -11.12 26.13 6.73
N ALA A 329 -10.42 25.12 6.21
CA ALA A 329 -10.35 23.79 6.80
C ALA A 329 -9.83 23.85 8.25
N VAL A 330 -8.72 24.52 8.49
CA VAL A 330 -8.16 24.70 9.84
C VAL A 330 -9.16 25.39 10.76
N GLY A 331 -9.84 26.45 10.31
CA GLY A 331 -10.84 27.14 11.11
C GLY A 331 -12.05 26.27 11.48
N ALA A 332 -12.49 25.39 10.58
CA ALA A 332 -13.57 24.44 10.84
C ALA A 332 -13.12 23.31 11.78
N ILE A 333 -11.94 22.74 11.53
CA ILE A 333 -11.31 21.71 12.37
C ILE A 333 -11.14 22.21 13.82
N VAL A 334 -10.60 23.42 14.01
CA VAL A 334 -10.41 24.00 15.36
C VAL A 334 -11.75 24.23 16.08
N ARG A 335 -12.81 24.59 15.37
CA ARG A 335 -14.16 24.68 15.98
C ARG A 335 -14.68 23.30 16.37
N ALA A 336 -14.64 22.34 15.44
CA ALA A 336 -15.10 20.98 15.71
C ALA A 336 -14.34 20.33 16.89
N LEU A 337 -13.03 20.53 16.97
CA LEU A 337 -12.23 20.06 18.12
C LEU A 337 -12.68 20.67 19.47
N LYS A 338 -13.17 21.91 19.48
CA LYS A 338 -13.68 22.54 20.71
C LYS A 338 -15.02 21.97 21.15
N ASP A 339 -15.82 21.48 20.21
CA ASP A 339 -17.14 20.90 20.45
C ASP A 339 -17.06 19.45 20.97
N LEU A 340 -15.90 18.80 20.85
CA LEU A 340 -15.66 17.47 21.42
C LEU A 340 -15.56 17.54 22.95
N ASP A 341 -15.98 16.46 23.61
CA ASP A 341 -15.71 16.26 25.03
C ASP A 341 -14.18 16.23 25.29
N LYS A 342 -13.81 16.47 26.53
CA LYS A 342 -12.41 16.62 26.91
C LYS A 342 -11.60 15.33 26.67
N GLU A 343 -12.19 14.17 26.96
CA GLU A 343 -11.50 12.87 26.86
C GLU A 343 -11.16 12.54 25.40
N THR A 344 -12.12 12.65 24.51
CA THR A 344 -11.95 12.43 23.06
C THR A 344 -10.96 13.42 22.46
N ARG A 345 -11.06 14.70 22.81
CA ARG A 345 -10.10 15.71 22.33
C ARG A 345 -8.68 15.44 22.79
N ASP A 346 -8.49 15.10 24.07
CA ASP A 346 -7.15 14.80 24.63
C ASP A 346 -6.57 13.54 23.99
N ALA A 347 -7.39 12.53 23.67
CA ALA A 347 -6.99 11.34 22.93
C ALA A 347 -6.52 11.67 21.50
N LEU A 348 -7.26 12.51 20.76
CA LEU A 348 -6.87 12.98 19.43
C LEU A 348 -5.55 13.74 19.43
N LEU A 349 -5.37 14.68 20.36
CA LEU A 349 -4.15 15.45 20.49
C LEU A 349 -2.96 14.55 20.87
N LYS A 350 -3.18 13.54 21.71
CA LYS A 350 -2.15 12.54 22.07
C LYS A 350 -1.74 11.71 20.86
N PHE A 351 -2.68 11.19 20.10
CA PHE A 351 -2.41 10.43 18.87
C PHE A 351 -1.60 11.25 17.86
N MET A 352 -2.06 12.47 17.54
CA MET A 352 -1.33 13.38 16.66
C MET A 352 0.09 13.69 17.17
N SER A 353 0.24 13.83 18.47
CA SER A 353 1.55 14.06 19.10
C SER A 353 2.49 12.87 18.97
N ILE A 354 1.98 11.62 19.05
CA ILE A 354 2.78 10.41 18.82
C ILE A 354 3.27 10.40 17.38
N LEU A 355 2.38 10.52 16.41
CA LEU A 355 2.71 10.50 14.97
C LEU A 355 3.71 11.58 14.60
N PHE A 356 3.47 12.83 15.03
CA PHE A 356 4.35 13.95 14.70
C PHE A 356 5.76 13.79 15.29
N ARG A 357 5.86 13.43 16.59
CA ARG A 357 7.16 13.21 17.24
C ARG A 357 7.92 12.05 16.63
N SER A 358 7.22 10.95 16.33
CA SER A 358 7.83 9.77 15.74
C SER A 358 8.34 10.05 14.33
N ASN A 359 7.54 10.71 13.49
CA ASN A 359 7.98 11.10 12.15
C ASN A 359 9.20 12.04 12.18
N LEU A 360 9.20 13.03 13.08
CA LEU A 360 10.34 13.92 13.25
C LEU A 360 11.61 13.16 13.68
N ARG A 361 11.50 12.23 14.64
CA ARG A 361 12.62 11.40 15.09
C ARG A 361 13.17 10.50 13.98
N MET A 362 12.28 9.81 13.26
CA MET A 362 12.69 8.96 12.13
C MET A 362 13.39 9.74 11.02
N THR A 363 12.89 10.96 10.72
CA THR A 363 13.51 11.85 9.74
C THR A 363 14.91 12.28 10.18
N LEU A 364 15.08 12.67 11.44
CA LEU A 364 16.37 13.06 11.99
C LEU A 364 17.38 11.91 12.03
N GLU A 365 16.95 10.71 12.41
CA GLU A 365 17.79 9.49 12.38
C GLU A 365 18.26 9.19 10.95
N GLY A 366 17.38 9.24 9.97
CA GLY A 366 17.73 9.05 8.57
C GLY A 366 18.76 10.06 8.05
N LEU A 367 18.60 11.34 8.40
CA LEU A 367 19.57 12.39 8.03
C LEU A 367 20.94 12.20 8.69
N GLN A 368 20.97 11.73 9.94
CA GLN A 368 22.22 11.42 10.65
C GLN A 368 22.97 10.27 9.98
N GLU A 369 22.28 9.19 9.64
CA GLU A 369 22.88 8.04 8.96
C GLU A 369 23.39 8.39 7.56
N GLU A 370 22.66 9.21 6.80
CA GLU A 370 23.10 9.66 5.47
C GLU A 370 24.37 10.52 5.57
N THR A 371 24.43 11.38 6.59
CA THR A 371 25.62 12.17 6.90
C THR A 371 26.81 11.28 7.24
N GLU A 372 26.62 10.26 8.08
CA GLU A 372 27.66 9.30 8.43
C GLU A 372 28.14 8.47 7.22
N LYS A 373 27.22 7.98 6.39
CA LYS A 373 27.56 7.26 5.13
C LYS A 373 28.43 8.14 4.22
N THR A 374 28.07 9.41 4.08
CA THR A 374 28.81 10.39 3.26
C THR A 374 30.21 10.63 3.83
N LEU A 375 30.35 10.77 5.16
CA LEU A 375 31.63 10.97 5.82
C LEU A 375 32.54 9.73 5.72
N ARG A 376 31.99 8.52 5.86
CA ARG A 376 32.73 7.26 5.68
C ARG A 376 33.19 7.08 4.23
N GLY A 377 32.34 7.39 3.23
CA GLY A 377 32.69 7.37 1.83
C GLY A 377 33.84 8.33 1.48
N ARG A 378 33.84 9.56 2.05
CA ARG A 378 34.91 10.53 1.88
C ARG A 378 36.21 10.10 2.55
N LYS A 379 36.18 9.38 3.70
CA LYS A 379 37.37 8.82 4.35
C LYS A 379 37.98 7.67 3.55
N ALA A 380 37.16 6.83 2.94
CA ALA A 380 37.61 5.71 2.08
C ALA A 380 38.19 6.19 0.74
N ALA A 381 37.78 7.34 0.23
CA ALA A 381 38.25 7.92 -1.03
C ALA A 381 39.55 8.75 -0.91
N LYS A 382 40.09 8.96 0.30
CA LYS A 382 41.39 9.63 0.45
C LYS A 382 42.52 8.66 0.07
N PRO A 383 43.38 9.00 -0.93
CA PRO A 383 44.50 8.15 -1.27
C PRO A 383 45.47 8.08 -0.09
N PRO A 384 46.20 6.94 0.07
CA PRO A 384 47.18 6.79 1.14
C PRO A 384 48.24 7.88 1.01
N VAL A 385 48.43 8.64 2.10
CA VAL A 385 49.53 9.61 2.19
C VAL A 385 50.84 8.85 1.99
N LYS A 386 51.51 9.08 0.87
CA LYS A 386 52.86 8.57 0.66
C LYS A 386 53.73 9.20 1.77
N LYS A 387 54.15 8.36 2.69
CA LYS A 387 55.27 8.73 3.59
C LYS A 387 56.53 8.84 2.75
N ALA A 388 57.08 10.04 2.74
CA ALA A 388 58.41 10.32 2.19
C ALA A 388 59.50 9.72 3.06
#